data_430e87b5be9f19a61659d0bb5dffb470
#
_entry.id   430e87b5be9f19a61659d0bb5dffb470
#
_cell.length_a   1.000
_cell.length_b   1.000
_cell.length_c   1.000
_cell.angle_alpha   90.00
_cell.angle_beta   90.00
_cell.angle_gamma   90.00
#
_symmetry.space_group_name_H-M   'P 1'
#
loop_
_entity.id
_entity.type
_entity.pdbx_description
1 polymer ?
#
loop_
_entity_poly.entity_id
_entity_poly.type
_entity_poly.pdbx_seq_one_letter_code
_entity_poly.pdbx_strand_id
1 'polypeptide(L)'
;MIIGIVGAGPRGLSMVERLIRNNRENQHIQICLFDPDGPGGRVWRLDQPTELLMNSVSQQVTLFTDETLTSGGEISPGPNLYQWSQTEAKKYIEKQ
;
A
#
# COMPACT_ATOMS: atom_id res chain seq x y z
N MET A 1 -9.38 9.46 18.38
CA MET A 1 -10.07 8.32 17.73
C MET A 1 -9.07 7.20 17.51
N ILE A 2 -9.45 5.99 17.85
CA ILE A 2 -8.62 4.82 17.63
C ILE A 2 -9.33 3.94 16.59
N ILE A 3 -8.61 3.57 15.54
CA ILE A 3 -9.13 2.73 14.46
C ILE A 3 -8.31 1.47 14.39
N GLY A 4 -8.97 0.31 14.55
CA GLY A 4 -8.33 -0.98 14.38
C GLY A 4 -8.60 -1.54 13.01
N ILE A 5 -7.55 -2.03 12.34
CA ILE A 5 -7.66 -2.68 11.05
C ILE A 5 -7.10 -4.09 11.17
N VAL A 6 -7.91 -5.08 10.88
CA VAL A 6 -7.51 -6.48 10.88
C VAL A 6 -7.10 -6.85 9.46
N GLY A 7 -5.83 -7.21 9.31
CA GLY A 7 -5.24 -7.51 8.01
C GLY A 7 -4.37 -6.37 7.50
N ALA A 8 -3.10 -6.65 7.25
CA ALA A 8 -2.12 -5.69 6.72
C ALA A 8 -1.68 -6.04 5.30
N GLY A 9 -2.55 -6.71 4.56
CA GLY A 9 -2.36 -6.93 3.13
C GLY A 9 -2.68 -5.67 2.33
N PRO A 10 -2.73 -5.76 0.99
CA PRO A 10 -2.97 -4.58 0.14
C PRO A 10 -4.23 -3.79 0.50
N ARG A 11 -5.31 -4.47 0.86
CA ARG A 11 -6.57 -3.80 1.23
C ARG A 11 -6.44 -3.02 2.55
N GLY A 12 -5.82 -3.63 3.56
CA GLY A 12 -5.60 -2.97 4.85
C GLY A 12 -4.67 -1.78 4.70
N LEU A 13 -3.59 -1.91 3.95
CA LEU A 13 -2.65 -0.83 3.68
C LEU A 13 -3.30 0.29 2.87
N SER A 14 -4.17 -0.03 1.91
CA SER A 14 -4.94 0.97 1.17
C SER A 14 -5.87 1.75 2.08
N MET A 15 -6.48 1.10 3.06
CA MET A 15 -7.34 1.77 4.03
C MET A 15 -6.55 2.76 4.87
N VAL A 16 -5.34 2.40 5.30
CA VAL A 16 -4.46 3.29 6.05
C VAL A 16 -4.15 4.54 5.23
N GLU A 17 -3.78 4.37 3.97
CA GLU A 17 -3.49 5.48 3.07
C GLU A 17 -4.69 6.41 2.95
N ARG A 18 -5.89 5.85 2.75
CA ARG A 18 -7.11 6.64 2.61
C ARG A 18 -7.48 7.38 3.89
N LEU A 19 -7.31 6.75 5.03
CA LEU A 19 -7.60 7.40 6.31
C LEU A 19 -6.66 8.58 6.57
N ILE A 20 -5.37 8.38 6.33
CA ILE A 20 -4.38 9.44 6.53
C ILE A 20 -4.62 10.59 5.56
N ARG A 21 -4.84 10.28 4.28
CA ARG A 21 -4.96 11.31 3.24
C ARG A 21 -6.24 12.13 3.37
N ASN A 22 -7.32 11.50 3.81
CA ASN A 22 -8.61 12.19 3.96
C ASN A 22 -8.78 12.87 5.32
N ASN A 23 -7.78 12.82 6.19
CA ASN A 23 -7.83 13.50 7.48
C ASN A 23 -7.47 14.98 7.32
N ARG A 24 -8.37 15.73 6.67
CA ARG A 24 -8.15 17.15 6.31
C ARG A 24 -8.06 18.08 7.51
N GLU A 25 -8.73 17.69 8.61
CA GLU A 25 -8.82 18.54 9.79
C GLU A 25 -7.72 18.27 10.80
N ASN A 26 -6.74 17.44 10.45
CA ASN A 26 -5.64 17.04 11.33
C ASN A 26 -6.13 16.53 12.69
N GLN A 27 -7.24 15.80 12.69
CA GLN A 27 -7.74 15.17 13.91
C GLN A 27 -6.75 14.11 14.38
N HIS A 28 -6.63 13.97 15.68
CA HIS A 28 -5.76 12.93 16.23
C HIS A 28 -6.38 11.55 15.97
N ILE A 29 -5.73 10.76 15.13
CA ILE A 29 -6.16 9.41 14.78
C ILE A 29 -5.02 8.44 15.09
N GLN A 30 -5.31 7.42 15.87
CA GLN A 30 -4.39 6.31 16.09
C GLN A 30 -4.90 5.12 15.30
N ILE A 31 -4.04 4.59 14.41
CA ILE A 31 -4.38 3.43 13.58
C ILE A 31 -3.58 2.24 14.06
N CYS A 32 -4.28 1.15 14.39
CA CYS A 32 -3.67 -0.10 14.83
C CYS A 32 -3.92 -1.17 13.77
N LEU A 33 -2.84 -1.72 13.21
CA LEU A 33 -2.91 -2.82 12.25
C LEU A 33 -2.64 -4.14 12.95
N PHE A 34 -3.49 -5.12 12.71
CA PHE A 34 -3.36 -6.46 13.28
C PHE A 34 -3.20 -7.48 12.17
N ASP A 35 -2.04 -8.11 12.09
CA ASP A 35 -1.78 -9.16 11.09
C ASP A 35 -0.69 -10.08 11.62
N PRO A 36 -0.93 -11.42 11.65
CA PRO A 36 0.06 -12.36 12.15
C PRO A 36 1.30 -12.45 11.26
N ASP A 37 1.19 -12.08 9.98
CA ASP A 37 2.29 -12.14 9.02
C ASP A 37 2.98 -10.79 8.81
N GLY A 38 2.47 -9.71 9.45
CA GLY A 38 3.03 -8.38 9.31
C GLY A 38 2.62 -7.66 8.03
N PRO A 39 3.28 -6.54 7.70
CA PRO A 39 2.96 -5.77 6.49
C PRO A 39 3.11 -6.62 5.22
N GLY A 40 2.13 -6.53 4.34
CA GLY A 40 2.03 -7.37 3.15
C GLY A 40 1.07 -8.51 3.32
N GLY A 41 0.81 -8.95 4.57
CA GLY A 41 -0.12 -10.00 4.88
C GLY A 41 0.39 -11.39 4.48
N ARG A 42 -0.56 -12.32 4.31
CA ARG A 42 -0.22 -13.72 4.03
C ARG A 42 0.41 -13.92 2.65
N VAL A 43 0.03 -13.11 1.67
CA VAL A 43 0.41 -13.34 0.27
C VAL A 43 1.70 -12.60 -0.10
N TRP A 44 1.84 -11.36 0.31
CA TRP A 44 3.00 -10.52 -0.05
C TRP A 44 4.11 -10.68 0.98
N ARG A 45 4.90 -11.75 0.84
CA ARG A 45 5.99 -12.07 1.75
C ARG A 45 7.31 -12.19 0.99
N LEU A 46 8.40 -11.93 1.71
CA LEU A 46 9.74 -12.00 1.14
C LEU A 46 10.21 -13.44 0.89
N ASP A 47 9.60 -14.40 1.59
CA ASP A 47 9.98 -15.81 1.54
C ASP A 47 9.15 -16.64 0.54
N GLN A 48 8.31 -15.98 -0.26
CA GLN A 48 7.50 -16.69 -1.25
C GLN A 48 8.33 -17.06 -2.48
N PRO A 49 7.93 -18.12 -3.23
CA PRO A 49 8.64 -18.50 -4.45
C PRO A 49 8.63 -17.40 -5.49
N THR A 50 9.75 -17.25 -6.21
CA THR A 50 9.90 -16.22 -7.24
C THR A 50 9.04 -16.49 -8.48
N GLU A 51 8.55 -17.71 -8.61
CA GLU A 51 7.69 -18.12 -9.73
C GLU A 51 6.24 -17.66 -9.58
N LEU A 52 5.85 -17.18 -8.40
CA LEU A 52 4.50 -16.68 -8.19
C LEU A 52 4.31 -15.36 -8.93
N LEU A 53 3.27 -15.30 -9.76
CA LEU A 53 2.97 -14.12 -10.56
C LEU A 53 1.70 -13.45 -10.08
N MET A 54 1.66 -12.14 -10.21
CA MET A 54 0.43 -11.37 -10.02
C MET A 54 -0.50 -11.58 -11.22
N ASN A 55 -1.79 -11.40 -11.00
CA ASN A 55 -2.77 -11.40 -12.09
C ASN A 55 -2.91 -10.03 -12.77
N SER A 56 -2.11 -9.06 -12.36
CA SER A 56 -2.09 -7.71 -12.94
C SER A 56 -0.65 -7.33 -13.26
N VAL A 57 -0.48 -6.50 -14.30
CA VAL A 57 0.84 -5.97 -14.62
C VAL A 57 1.24 -4.90 -13.59
N SER A 58 2.55 -4.75 -13.37
CA SER A 58 3.06 -3.87 -12.32
C SER A 58 2.67 -2.40 -12.53
N GLN A 59 2.43 -1.98 -13.76
CA GLN A 59 1.98 -0.62 -14.06
C GLN A 59 0.58 -0.31 -13.52
N GLN A 60 -0.21 -1.33 -13.25
CA GLN A 60 -1.59 -1.18 -12.74
C GLN A 60 -1.68 -1.28 -11.22
N VAL A 61 -0.58 -1.58 -10.54
CA VAL A 61 -0.57 -1.78 -9.09
C VAL A 61 -0.08 -0.52 -8.41
N THR A 62 -0.94 0.09 -7.59
CA THR A 62 -0.57 1.27 -6.81
C THR A 62 -1.46 1.39 -5.57
N LEU A 63 -0.90 1.96 -4.51
CA LEU A 63 -1.66 2.36 -3.32
C LEU A 63 -2.20 3.79 -3.45
N PHE A 64 -1.80 4.51 -4.48
CA PHE A 64 -2.06 5.94 -4.60
C PHE A 64 -3.22 6.20 -5.56
N THR A 65 -3.79 7.38 -5.45
CA THR A 65 -4.93 7.80 -6.26
C THR A 65 -4.53 8.93 -7.19
N ASP A 66 -5.27 9.06 -8.29
CA ASP A 66 -5.06 10.11 -9.27
C ASP A 66 -6.40 10.72 -9.69
N GLU A 67 -6.40 11.47 -10.79
CA GLU A 67 -7.58 12.15 -11.30
C GLU A 67 -8.72 11.22 -11.73
N THR A 68 -8.46 9.91 -11.85
CA THR A 68 -9.52 8.94 -12.16
C THR A 68 -10.40 8.59 -10.96
N LEU A 69 -10.04 9.09 -9.77
CA LEU A 69 -10.83 8.87 -8.57
C LEU A 69 -12.19 9.58 -8.70
N THR A 70 -13.27 8.80 -8.73
CA THR A 70 -14.62 9.31 -8.93
C THR A 70 -15.50 9.24 -7.70
N SER A 71 -15.07 8.53 -6.66
CA SER A 71 -15.86 8.32 -5.45
C SER A 71 -15.74 9.45 -4.40
N GLY A 72 -14.97 10.49 -4.73
CA GLY A 72 -14.66 11.57 -3.78
C GLY A 72 -13.43 11.25 -2.94
N GLY A 73 -13.00 12.22 -2.13
CA GLY A 73 -11.81 12.11 -1.33
C GLY A 73 -10.61 12.80 -1.96
N GLU A 74 -9.50 12.78 -1.24
CA GLU A 74 -8.28 13.45 -1.67
C GLU A 74 -7.48 12.59 -2.65
N ILE A 75 -6.97 13.23 -3.69
CA ILE A 75 -6.02 12.59 -4.60
C ILE A 75 -4.66 12.54 -3.89
N SER A 76 -4.03 11.38 -3.94
CA SER A 76 -2.73 11.13 -3.31
C SER A 76 -1.77 10.58 -4.37
N PRO A 77 -1.11 11.47 -5.15
CA PRO A 77 -0.21 11.02 -6.22
C PRO A 77 0.97 10.22 -5.66
N GLY A 78 1.39 9.24 -6.40
CA GLY A 78 2.53 8.42 -6.03
C GLY A 78 2.86 7.41 -7.12
N PRO A 79 3.97 6.68 -6.97
CA PRO A 79 4.40 5.72 -8.00
C PRO A 79 3.51 4.48 -8.02
N ASN A 80 3.38 3.87 -9.20
CA ASN A 80 2.89 2.50 -9.28
C ASN A 80 4.04 1.53 -8.98
N LEU A 81 3.73 0.24 -8.93
CA LEU A 81 4.74 -0.77 -8.58
C LEU A 81 5.90 -0.80 -9.58
N TYR A 82 5.61 -0.62 -10.86
CA TYR A 82 6.65 -0.58 -11.89
C TYR A 82 7.59 0.61 -11.67
N GLN A 83 7.06 1.80 -11.48
CA GLN A 83 7.85 3.00 -11.24
C GLN A 83 8.69 2.88 -9.97
N TRP A 84 8.08 2.35 -8.91
CA TRP A 84 8.77 2.12 -7.65
C TRP A 84 9.93 1.14 -7.82
N SER A 85 9.73 0.08 -8.62
CA SER A 85 10.77 -0.93 -8.86
C SER A 85 11.97 -0.36 -9.62
N GLN A 86 11.75 0.65 -10.46
CA GLN A 86 12.82 1.29 -11.24
C GLN A 86 13.59 2.32 -10.41
N THR A 87 13.06 2.75 -9.28
CA THR A 87 13.68 3.81 -8.45
C THR A 87 14.02 3.27 -7.08
N GLU A 88 13.07 3.23 -6.17
CA GLU A 88 13.33 2.90 -4.76
C GLU A 88 13.72 1.43 -4.53
N ALA A 89 13.04 0.50 -5.20
CA ALA A 89 13.35 -0.93 -5.04
C ALA A 89 14.77 -1.26 -5.54
N LYS A 90 15.22 -0.56 -6.56
CA LYS A 90 16.54 -0.78 -7.14
C LYS A 90 17.65 -0.58 -6.10
N LYS A 91 17.47 0.37 -5.19
CA LYS A 91 18.41 0.60 -4.10
C LYS A 91 18.55 -0.59 -3.17
N TYR A 92 17.45 -1.32 -2.95
CA TYR A 92 17.48 -2.52 -2.11
C TYR A 92 18.09 -3.71 -2.85
N ILE A 93 17.80 -3.86 -4.13
CA ILE A 93 18.32 -4.94 -4.95
C ILE A 93 19.85 -4.83 -5.09
N GLU A 94 20.37 -3.65 -5.33
CA GLU A 94 21.81 -3.41 -5.51
C GLU A 94 22.63 -3.64 -4.24
N LYS A 95 21.99 -3.65 -3.06
CA LYS A 95 22.66 -3.91 -1.79
C LYS A 95 22.75 -5.39 -1.42
N GLN A 96 22.08 -6.25 -2.16
CA GLN A 96 22.12 -7.68 -1.98
C GLN A 96 23.17 -8.28 -2.88
#